data_ce1c1676cdd87a70a0f41f4d7e49acf1
#
_entry.id   ce1c1676cdd87a70a0f41f4d7e49acf1
#
_cell.length_a   1.000
_cell.length_b   1.000
_cell.length_c   1.000
_cell.angle_alpha   90.00
_cell.angle_beta   90.00
_cell.angle_gamma   90.00
#
_symmetry.space_group_name_H-M   'P 1'
#
loop_
_entity.id
_entity.type
_entity.pdbx_description
1 polymer ?
#
loop_
_entity_poly.entity_id
_entity_poly.type
_entity_poly.pdbx_seq_one_letter_code
_entity_poly.pdbx_strand_id
1 'polypeptide(L)'
;MASVTGSALSFARPVKAVNTSSLSFSTARKGDAFLRLYPVPKRFAICCAAKKDTVDKVCEIVKKQLAVPEGTEVCGASKFSDLGADSLDTVEIVMGLEEEFGISVEESSAQSIATVEDAAELIDKLVDAK
;
A
#
# COMPACT_ATOMS: atom_id res chain seq x y z
N MET A 1 4.41 11.63 59.53
CA MET A 1 5.89 11.53 59.54
C MET A 1 6.30 10.27 58.78
N ALA A 2 6.62 10.37 57.52
CA ALA A 2 7.36 9.35 56.78
C ALA A 2 7.95 10.00 55.55
N SER A 3 9.24 10.25 55.59
CA SER A 3 10.07 10.68 54.45
C SER A 3 10.35 9.49 53.59
N VAL A 4 10.09 9.61 52.29
CA VAL A 4 10.57 8.67 51.27
C VAL A 4 11.44 9.47 50.30
N THR A 5 12.73 9.27 50.40
CA THR A 5 13.76 9.77 49.51
C THR A 5 13.76 8.97 48.22
N GLY A 6 13.46 9.62 47.10
CA GLY A 6 13.54 9.04 45.77
C GLY A 6 15.00 9.03 45.26
N SER A 7 15.49 7.83 44.93
CA SER A 7 16.78 7.66 44.25
C SER A 7 16.59 7.86 42.76
N ALA A 8 17.27 8.86 42.23
CA ALA A 8 17.44 9.05 40.80
C ALA A 8 18.51 8.11 40.26
N LEU A 9 18.12 7.18 39.41
CA LEU A 9 19.03 6.35 38.63
C LEU A 9 19.33 7.04 37.31
N SER A 10 20.52 7.63 37.25
CA SER A 10 21.11 8.17 36.03
C SER A 10 21.72 7.04 35.21
N PHE A 11 21.12 6.72 34.07
CA PHE A 11 21.72 5.83 33.08
C PHE A 11 22.52 6.65 32.07
N ALA A 12 23.82 6.70 32.26
CA ALA A 12 24.75 7.17 31.25
C ALA A 12 25.04 6.06 30.25
N ARG A 13 24.69 6.24 29.00
CA ARG A 13 25.11 5.37 27.90
C ARG A 13 26.45 5.78 27.38
N PRO A 14 27.43 4.86 27.24
CA PRO A 14 28.66 5.18 26.57
C PRO A 14 28.48 5.16 25.05
N VAL A 15 28.73 6.28 24.41
CA VAL A 15 28.86 6.37 22.95
C VAL A 15 30.20 5.74 22.55
N LYS A 16 30.11 4.60 21.82
CA LYS A 16 31.26 4.03 21.16
C LYS A 16 31.67 4.90 19.98
N ALA A 17 32.84 5.46 20.04
CA ALA A 17 33.50 6.11 18.95
C ALA A 17 33.73 5.12 17.79
N VAL A 18 33.22 5.46 16.63
CA VAL A 18 33.49 4.73 15.40
C VAL A 18 34.79 5.30 14.81
N ASN A 19 35.76 4.43 14.72
CA ASN A 19 37.07 4.70 14.18
C ASN A 19 36.97 4.91 12.66
N THR A 20 37.24 6.10 12.20
CA THR A 20 37.38 6.44 10.79
C THR A 20 38.74 6.02 10.30
N SER A 21 38.86 4.86 9.70
CA SER A 21 40.04 4.51 8.94
C SER A 21 39.94 5.16 7.54
N SER A 22 40.68 6.20 7.36
CA SER A 22 40.94 6.79 6.04
C SER A 22 41.76 5.80 5.21
N LEU A 23 41.17 5.26 4.18
CA LEU A 23 41.89 4.62 3.10
C LEU A 23 41.86 5.54 1.89
N SER A 24 42.90 6.32 1.75
CA SER A 24 43.21 7.01 0.51
C SER A 24 43.71 6.00 -0.51
N PHE A 25 42.89 5.76 -1.56
CA PHE A 25 43.34 5.08 -2.75
C PHE A 25 43.45 6.10 -3.87
N SER A 26 44.67 6.55 -4.08
CA SER A 26 45.08 7.26 -5.27
C SER A 26 45.50 6.23 -6.31
N THR A 27 44.73 6.08 -7.35
CA THR A 27 45.24 5.51 -8.60
C THR A 27 44.49 6.10 -9.78
N ALA A 28 45.13 7.05 -10.40
CA ALA A 28 44.77 7.51 -11.73
C ALA A 28 44.92 6.37 -12.74
N ARG A 29 43.85 6.00 -13.41
CA ARG A 29 43.89 5.39 -14.72
C ARG A 29 42.81 5.98 -15.60
N LYS A 30 43.28 6.65 -16.59
CA LYS A 30 42.68 7.13 -17.81
C LYS A 30 42.05 5.94 -18.56
N GLY A 31 40.80 6.05 -18.94
CA GLY A 31 40.23 5.09 -19.88
C GLY A 31 38.74 4.88 -19.72
N ASP A 32 38.01 5.34 -20.70
CA ASP A 32 36.69 4.88 -21.12
C ASP A 32 35.49 5.14 -20.21
N ALA A 33 34.84 6.23 -20.55
CA ALA A 33 33.47 6.53 -20.20
C ALA A 33 32.53 5.50 -20.86
N PHE A 34 32.39 4.33 -20.27
CA PHE A 34 31.24 3.50 -20.49
C PHE A 34 30.16 3.96 -19.51
N LEU A 35 29.31 4.86 -19.97
CA LEU A 35 27.98 5.08 -19.41
C LEU A 35 27.21 3.75 -19.50
N ARG A 36 27.45 2.89 -18.55
CA ARG A 36 26.60 1.74 -18.31
C ARG A 36 25.31 2.31 -17.75
N LEU A 37 24.40 2.66 -18.64
CA LEU A 37 22.99 2.76 -18.33
C LEU A 37 22.60 1.42 -17.72
N TYR A 38 22.58 1.38 -16.39
CA TYR A 38 21.87 0.33 -15.69
C TYR A 38 20.41 0.49 -16.13
N PRO A 39 19.82 -0.49 -16.81
CA PRO A 39 18.39 -0.47 -16.97
C PRO A 39 17.86 -0.52 -15.55
N VAL A 40 17.29 0.58 -15.10
CA VAL A 40 16.43 0.59 -13.93
C VAL A 40 15.47 -0.57 -14.18
N PRO A 41 15.43 -1.62 -13.34
CA PRO A 41 14.42 -2.62 -13.49
C PRO A 41 13.11 -1.84 -13.39
N LYS A 42 12.41 -1.67 -14.51
CA LYS A 42 10.99 -1.41 -14.46
C LYS A 42 10.50 -2.50 -13.55
N ARG A 43 10.20 -2.14 -12.31
CA ARG A 43 9.33 -2.97 -11.51
C ARG A 43 8.13 -3.14 -12.40
N PHE A 44 8.08 -4.28 -13.06
CA PHE A 44 6.82 -4.81 -13.46
C PHE A 44 6.08 -4.97 -12.13
N ALA A 45 5.41 -3.93 -11.70
CA ALA A 45 4.20 -4.14 -10.97
C ALA A 45 3.46 -5.12 -11.89
N ILE A 46 3.41 -6.36 -11.48
CA ILE A 46 2.40 -7.28 -11.95
C ILE A 46 1.14 -6.62 -11.40
N CYS A 47 0.71 -5.60 -12.12
CA CYS A 47 -0.58 -5.01 -11.97
C CYS A 47 -1.47 -6.17 -12.36
N CYS A 48 -2.11 -6.76 -11.39
CA CYS A 48 -3.15 -7.73 -11.58
C CYS A 48 -4.04 -7.23 -12.70
N ALA A 49 -4.48 -8.13 -13.54
CA ALA A 49 -5.05 -7.86 -14.87
C ALA A 49 -6.47 -7.29 -14.83
N ALA A 50 -6.87 -6.62 -13.75
CA ALA A 50 -8.13 -5.90 -13.69
C ALA A 50 -8.13 -4.81 -14.77
N LYS A 51 -9.18 -4.76 -15.56
CA LYS A 51 -9.35 -3.75 -16.59
C LYS A 51 -9.36 -2.37 -15.91
N LYS A 52 -8.63 -1.41 -16.47
CA LYS A 52 -8.54 -0.06 -15.88
C LYS A 52 -9.92 0.58 -15.69
N ASP A 53 -10.82 0.35 -16.65
CA ASP A 53 -12.19 0.85 -16.60
C ASP A 53 -12.98 0.27 -15.39
N THR A 54 -12.71 -0.98 -15.03
CA THR A 54 -13.29 -1.63 -13.84
C THR A 54 -12.76 -1.02 -12.57
N VAL A 55 -11.43 -0.82 -12.49
CA VAL A 55 -10.79 -0.19 -11.32
C VAL A 55 -11.29 1.23 -11.10
N ASP A 56 -11.43 2.03 -12.16
CA ASP A 56 -11.93 3.41 -12.06
C ASP A 56 -13.35 3.45 -11.51
N LYS A 57 -14.23 2.58 -11.99
CA LYS A 57 -15.62 2.46 -11.47
C LYS A 57 -15.66 2.00 -10.02
N VAL A 58 -14.82 1.03 -9.65
CA VAL A 58 -14.71 0.56 -8.27
C VAL A 58 -14.25 1.71 -7.36
N CYS A 59 -13.27 2.50 -7.79
CA CYS A 59 -12.81 3.67 -7.05
C CYS A 59 -13.93 4.71 -6.84
N GLU A 60 -14.76 4.94 -7.85
CA GLU A 60 -15.91 5.87 -7.75
C GLU A 60 -16.94 5.38 -6.73
N ILE A 61 -17.27 4.10 -6.76
CA ILE A 61 -18.24 3.50 -5.83
C ILE A 61 -17.72 3.55 -4.40
N VAL A 62 -16.45 3.19 -4.20
CA VAL A 62 -15.78 3.26 -2.90
C VAL A 62 -15.81 4.69 -2.34
N LYS A 63 -15.53 5.70 -3.17
CA LYS A 63 -15.61 7.10 -2.77
C LYS A 63 -17.00 7.52 -2.36
N LYS A 64 -18.02 7.03 -3.05
CA LYS A 64 -19.43 7.33 -2.73
C LYS A 64 -19.87 6.70 -1.42
N GLN A 65 -19.52 5.43 -1.19
CA GLN A 65 -19.93 4.69 0.00
C GLN A 65 -19.24 5.18 1.27
N LEU A 66 -17.93 5.37 1.19
CA LEU A 66 -17.15 5.85 2.33
C LEU A 66 -17.24 7.36 2.55
N ALA A 67 -17.95 8.10 1.69
CA ALA A 67 -18.01 9.56 1.71
C ALA A 67 -16.62 10.21 1.88
N VAL A 68 -15.62 9.65 1.21
CA VAL A 68 -14.24 10.09 1.32
C VAL A 68 -14.13 11.52 0.77
N PRO A 69 -13.45 12.44 1.47
CA PRO A 69 -13.31 13.82 0.99
C PRO A 69 -12.61 13.86 -0.38
N GLU A 70 -13.05 14.77 -1.24
CA GLU A 70 -12.58 14.89 -2.64
C GLU A 70 -11.06 15.09 -2.83
N GLY A 71 -10.32 15.24 -1.74
CA GLY A 71 -8.85 15.34 -1.74
C GLY A 71 -8.12 14.02 -1.57
N THR A 72 -8.83 12.92 -1.32
CA THR A 72 -8.19 11.62 -1.11
C THR A 72 -8.08 10.86 -2.43
N GLU A 73 -6.87 10.58 -2.85
CA GLU A 73 -6.61 9.75 -4.02
C GLU A 73 -6.85 8.27 -3.66
N VAL A 74 -7.94 7.73 -4.16
CA VAL A 74 -8.22 6.29 -4.10
C VAL A 74 -7.62 5.65 -5.33
N CYS A 75 -6.58 4.86 -5.12
CA CYS A 75 -5.91 4.07 -6.17
C CYS A 75 -6.27 2.59 -6.01
N GLY A 76 -6.07 1.79 -7.05
CA GLY A 76 -6.27 0.34 -6.99
C GLY A 76 -5.52 -0.34 -5.83
N ALA A 77 -4.31 0.11 -5.54
CA ALA A 77 -3.49 -0.39 -4.44
C ALA A 77 -3.93 0.10 -3.03
N SER A 78 -4.93 0.98 -2.94
CA SER A 78 -5.42 1.48 -1.65
C SER A 78 -6.15 0.38 -0.91
N LYS A 79 -5.83 0.25 0.38
CA LYS A 79 -6.53 -0.68 1.27
C LYS A 79 -7.79 -0.01 1.84
N PHE A 80 -8.84 -0.76 2.00
CA PHE A 80 -10.06 -0.27 2.63
C PHE A 80 -9.83 0.23 4.06
N SER A 81 -8.96 -0.48 4.81
CA SER A 81 -8.56 -0.06 6.15
C SER A 81 -7.85 1.31 6.19
N ASP A 82 -7.04 1.62 5.18
CA ASP A 82 -6.35 2.91 5.08
C ASP A 82 -7.31 4.06 4.72
N LEU A 83 -8.41 3.72 4.06
CA LEU A 83 -9.51 4.65 3.75
C LEU A 83 -10.48 4.84 4.94
N GLY A 84 -10.26 4.11 6.04
CA GLY A 84 -11.09 4.16 7.22
C GLY A 84 -12.35 3.30 7.12
N ALA A 85 -12.43 2.39 6.17
CA ALA A 85 -13.54 1.49 6.01
C ALA A 85 -13.51 0.37 7.06
N ASP A 86 -14.62 0.17 7.70
CA ASP A 86 -14.87 -0.96 8.61
C ASP A 86 -15.34 -2.21 7.83
N SER A 87 -15.46 -3.33 8.54
CA SER A 87 -15.93 -4.57 7.94
C SER A 87 -17.37 -4.45 7.38
N LEU A 88 -18.19 -3.61 7.98
CA LEU A 88 -19.56 -3.33 7.51
C LEU A 88 -19.53 -2.51 6.23
N ASP A 89 -18.69 -1.48 6.19
CA ASP A 89 -18.50 -0.65 5.00
C ASP A 89 -18.01 -1.46 3.80
N THR A 90 -17.14 -2.44 4.05
CA THR A 90 -16.66 -3.35 3.00
C THR A 90 -17.82 -4.15 2.39
N VAL A 91 -18.77 -4.63 3.19
CA VAL A 91 -19.95 -5.34 2.69
C VAL A 91 -20.86 -4.38 1.90
N GLU A 92 -21.07 -3.15 2.37
CA GLU A 92 -21.84 -2.14 1.66
C GLU A 92 -21.22 -1.77 0.32
N ILE A 93 -19.89 -1.65 0.27
CA ILE A 93 -19.16 -1.44 -0.99
C ILE A 93 -19.40 -2.60 -1.95
N VAL A 94 -19.30 -3.85 -1.49
CA VAL A 94 -19.54 -5.02 -2.33
C VAL A 94 -20.97 -5.04 -2.85
N MET A 95 -21.97 -4.73 -2.04
CA MET A 95 -23.37 -4.61 -2.48
C MET A 95 -23.53 -3.55 -3.56
N GLY A 96 -22.90 -2.38 -3.40
CA GLY A 96 -22.90 -1.33 -4.42
C GLY A 96 -22.25 -1.77 -5.73
N LEU A 97 -21.21 -2.58 -5.64
CA LEU A 97 -20.56 -3.18 -6.82
C LEU A 97 -21.45 -4.22 -7.52
N GLU A 98 -22.16 -5.05 -6.75
CA GLU A 98 -23.13 -6.01 -7.29
C GLU A 98 -24.25 -5.32 -8.09
N GLU A 99 -24.78 -4.23 -7.56
CA GLU A 99 -25.83 -3.44 -8.21
C GLU A 99 -25.33 -2.79 -9.51
N GLU A 100 -24.14 -2.19 -9.50
CA GLU A 100 -23.59 -1.48 -10.66
C GLU A 100 -23.18 -2.43 -11.80
N PHE A 101 -22.56 -3.56 -11.46
CA PHE A 101 -22.08 -4.54 -12.45
C PHE A 101 -23.11 -5.66 -12.75
N GLY A 102 -24.18 -5.76 -11.97
CA GLY A 102 -25.21 -6.78 -12.10
C GLY A 102 -24.69 -8.20 -11.87
N ILE A 103 -23.73 -8.33 -10.96
CA ILE A 103 -23.10 -9.60 -10.56
C ILE A 103 -23.55 -9.97 -9.16
N SER A 104 -23.32 -11.21 -8.75
CA SER A 104 -23.51 -11.65 -7.37
C SER A 104 -22.18 -12.13 -6.80
N VAL A 105 -21.78 -11.57 -5.68
CA VAL A 105 -20.55 -11.89 -4.98
C VAL A 105 -20.87 -12.71 -3.73
N GLU A 106 -20.14 -13.78 -3.50
CA GLU A 106 -20.28 -14.54 -2.26
C GLU A 106 -19.72 -13.77 -1.08
N GLU A 107 -20.40 -13.79 0.05
CA GLU A 107 -20.00 -13.11 1.28
C GLU A 107 -18.59 -13.54 1.76
N SER A 108 -18.25 -14.81 1.54
CA SER A 108 -16.90 -15.33 1.81
C SER A 108 -15.83 -14.65 0.98
N SER A 109 -16.13 -14.33 -0.26
CA SER A 109 -15.24 -13.61 -1.18
C SER A 109 -15.15 -12.13 -0.79
N ALA A 110 -16.26 -11.52 -0.39
CA ALA A 110 -16.30 -10.14 0.10
C ALA A 110 -15.39 -9.92 1.31
N GLN A 111 -15.35 -10.85 2.24
CA GLN A 111 -14.48 -10.76 3.43
C GLN A 111 -12.99 -10.96 3.12
N SER A 112 -12.65 -11.56 2.00
CA SER A 112 -11.27 -11.77 1.57
C SER A 112 -10.66 -10.56 0.86
N ILE A 113 -11.47 -9.60 0.47
CA ILE A 113 -11.07 -8.39 -0.25
C ILE A 113 -10.43 -7.42 0.74
N ALA A 114 -9.16 -7.10 0.53
CA ALA A 114 -8.43 -6.15 1.36
C ALA A 114 -8.13 -4.83 0.62
N THR A 115 -8.03 -4.87 -0.70
CA THR A 115 -7.69 -3.73 -1.54
C THR A 115 -8.73 -3.47 -2.62
N VAL A 116 -8.74 -2.27 -3.17
CA VAL A 116 -9.60 -1.91 -4.31
C VAL A 116 -9.27 -2.76 -5.53
N GLU A 117 -8.01 -3.14 -5.70
CA GLU A 117 -7.54 -3.99 -6.79
C GLU A 117 -8.09 -5.42 -6.67
N ASP A 118 -8.08 -5.99 -5.45
CA ASP A 118 -8.68 -7.31 -5.19
C ASP A 118 -10.18 -7.33 -5.56
N ALA A 119 -10.89 -6.25 -5.22
CA ALA A 119 -12.29 -6.09 -5.59
C ALA A 119 -12.48 -6.04 -7.11
N ALA A 120 -11.66 -5.28 -7.82
CA ALA A 120 -11.72 -5.17 -9.27
C ALA A 120 -11.40 -6.50 -9.97
N GLU A 121 -10.42 -7.26 -9.48
CA GLU A 121 -10.12 -8.61 -10.01
C GLU A 121 -11.27 -9.59 -9.82
N LEU A 122 -11.90 -9.54 -8.66
CA LEU A 122 -13.04 -10.40 -8.37
C LEU A 122 -14.20 -10.09 -9.33
N ILE A 123 -14.48 -8.80 -9.54
CA ILE A 123 -15.50 -8.34 -10.47
C ILE A 123 -15.20 -8.80 -11.89
N ASP A 124 -13.98 -8.60 -12.38
CA ASP A 124 -13.60 -9.02 -13.73
C ASP A 124 -13.76 -10.53 -13.90
N LYS A 125 -13.37 -11.34 -12.92
CA LYS A 125 -13.57 -12.79 -12.94
C LYS A 125 -15.05 -13.18 -13.02
N LEU A 126 -15.91 -12.47 -12.29
CA LEU A 126 -17.36 -12.76 -12.29
C LEU A 126 -18.06 -12.26 -13.56
N VAL A 127 -17.62 -11.15 -14.12
CA VAL A 127 -18.12 -10.61 -15.39
C VAL A 127 -17.70 -11.50 -16.56
N ASP A 128 -16.45 -11.97 -16.59
CA ASP A 128 -15.95 -12.87 -17.64
C ASP A 128 -16.56 -14.29 -17.54
N ALA A 129 -17.07 -14.69 -16.36
CA ALA A 129 -17.74 -15.98 -16.15
C ALA A 129 -19.24 -15.96 -16.53
N LYS A 130 -19.81 -14.80 -16.85
CA LYS A 130 -21.24 -14.62 -17.18
C LYS A 130 -21.48 -14.67 -18.68
#